data_8c6789af8d8fcb3d0394071cb31d2944
#
_entry.id   8c6789af8d8fcb3d0394071cb31d2944
#
_cell.length_a   1.000
_cell.length_b   1.000
_cell.length_c   1.000
_cell.angle_alpha   90.00
_cell.angle_beta   90.00
_cell.angle_gamma   90.00
#
_symmetry.space_group_name_H-M   'P 1'
#
loop_
_entity.id
_entity.type
_entity.pdbx_description
1 polymer ?
#
loop_
_entity_poly.entity_id
_entity_poly.type
_entity_poly.pdbx_seq_one_letter_code
_entity_poly.pdbx_strand_id
1 'polypeptide(L)'
;GNMVSLIQSNYRGMGSGIVPLELGFMLQNRGELFSLEENHFNVYEPLKRPFHTIIPAFITKNSKPLISFGLMGGAMQPQGHAQIVINLVDFGMNLQEAGDAPRIRHSSEQQPTGGIMLDGGEISLESGFNYNEIRKLMKYGHKVNYSLGSFGGYQAIKYDDELGVYFGASESRKDAVSYTHLTLPTTD
;
A
#
# COMPACT_ATOMS: atom_id res chain seq x y z
N GLY A 1 9.64 -10.37 20.31
CA GLY A 1 8.37 -9.71 19.98
C GLY A 1 8.50 -8.37 19.23
N ASN A 2 9.70 -8.03 18.72
CA ASN A 2 9.86 -6.84 17.89
C ASN A 2 9.17 -7.03 16.53
N MET A 3 8.50 -5.98 16.05
CA MET A 3 7.89 -5.94 14.71
C MET A 3 8.67 -5.01 13.80
N VAL A 4 8.84 -5.42 12.54
CA VAL A 4 9.42 -4.59 11.49
C VAL A 4 8.49 -4.59 10.28
N SER A 5 8.14 -3.41 9.79
CA SER A 5 7.53 -3.21 8.48
C SER A 5 8.41 -2.26 7.71
N LEU A 6 9.11 -2.75 6.70
CA LEU A 6 10.08 -2.00 5.92
C LEU A 6 9.67 -1.95 4.46
N ILE A 7 9.69 -0.75 3.90
CA ILE A 7 9.49 -0.52 2.48
C ILE A 7 10.50 0.50 1.97
N GLN A 8 11.02 0.28 0.78
CA GLN A 8 11.86 1.24 0.08
C GLN A 8 11.46 1.34 -1.38
N SER A 9 11.64 2.48 -1.98
CA SER A 9 11.49 2.69 -3.43
C SER A 9 12.19 3.99 -3.84
N ASN A 10 12.44 4.09 -5.13
CA ASN A 10 12.91 5.34 -5.73
C ASN A 10 11.75 6.28 -6.12
N TYR A 11 10.52 5.95 -5.77
CA TYR A 11 9.25 6.54 -6.15
C TYR A 11 8.87 6.15 -7.59
N ARG A 12 9.34 6.83 -8.62
CA ARG A 12 9.05 6.42 -10.01
C ARG A 12 10.15 5.49 -10.51
N GLY A 13 9.82 4.26 -10.88
CA GLY A 13 10.69 3.27 -11.50
C GLY A 13 12.18 3.42 -11.15
N MET A 14 12.95 4.00 -12.05
CA MET A 14 14.39 4.24 -11.90
C MET A 14 14.73 5.51 -11.09
N GLY A 15 13.78 6.11 -10.39
CA GLY A 15 13.98 7.33 -9.63
C GLY A 15 14.40 8.51 -10.52
N SER A 16 15.43 9.25 -10.10
CA SER A 16 15.98 10.38 -10.85
C SER A 16 16.80 9.99 -12.08
N GLY A 17 17.16 8.72 -12.23
CA GLY A 17 18.13 8.25 -13.22
C GLY A 17 19.58 8.61 -12.89
N ILE A 18 19.82 9.31 -11.77
CA ILE A 18 21.16 9.74 -11.35
C ILE A 18 21.77 8.71 -10.41
N VAL A 19 22.90 8.16 -10.79
CA VAL A 19 23.71 7.28 -9.95
C VAL A 19 24.95 8.08 -9.50
N PRO A 20 25.11 8.39 -8.21
CA PRO A 20 26.33 9.04 -7.72
C PRO A 20 27.54 8.15 -7.96
N LEU A 21 28.65 8.76 -8.35
CA LEU A 21 29.90 8.02 -8.60
C LEU A 21 30.28 7.21 -7.36
N GLU A 22 30.70 5.97 -7.59
CA GLU A 22 31.20 5.02 -6.58
C GLU A 22 30.17 4.51 -5.54
N LEU A 23 28.91 4.98 -5.55
CA LEU A 23 27.92 4.57 -4.56
C LEU A 23 27.03 3.37 -5.00
N GLY A 24 26.95 3.11 -6.31
CA GLY A 24 26.26 1.94 -6.84
C GLY A 24 24.74 1.90 -6.62
N PHE A 25 24.11 3.01 -6.25
CA PHE A 25 22.65 3.12 -6.11
C PHE A 25 22.11 4.36 -6.82
N MET A 26 20.84 4.33 -7.15
CA MET A 26 20.13 5.40 -7.85
C MET A 26 19.40 6.31 -6.88
N LEU A 27 19.47 7.62 -7.09
CA LEU A 27 18.75 8.59 -6.26
C LEU A 27 17.25 8.56 -6.55
N GLN A 28 16.47 8.64 -5.49
CA GLN A 28 15.00 8.73 -5.57
C GLN A 28 14.58 10.11 -6.11
N ASN A 29 13.35 10.21 -6.64
CA ASN A 29 12.83 11.44 -7.24
C ASN A 29 11.55 11.99 -6.58
N ARG A 30 11.30 11.72 -5.29
CA ARG A 30 10.11 12.23 -4.57
C ARG A 30 10.03 13.75 -4.49
N GLY A 31 11.13 14.46 -4.73
CA GLY A 31 11.13 15.92 -4.80
C GLY A 31 10.18 16.50 -5.85
N GLU A 32 9.82 15.74 -6.89
CA GLU A 32 8.83 16.15 -7.88
C GLU A 32 7.42 16.35 -7.30
N LEU A 33 7.17 15.86 -6.09
CA LEU A 33 5.89 15.97 -5.40
C LEU A 33 5.71 17.28 -4.63
N PHE A 34 6.71 18.14 -4.57
CA PHE A 34 6.50 19.50 -4.07
C PHE A 34 5.64 20.32 -5.03
N SER A 35 4.80 21.17 -4.47
CA SER A 35 4.13 22.22 -5.24
C SER A 35 5.07 23.38 -5.51
N LEU A 36 4.92 24.03 -6.66
CA LEU A 36 5.60 25.30 -6.99
C LEU A 36 4.68 26.50 -6.73
N GLU A 37 3.46 26.29 -6.24
CA GLU A 37 2.52 27.35 -5.86
C GLU A 37 2.91 27.92 -4.49
N GLU A 38 3.18 29.22 -4.41
CA GLU A 38 3.73 29.90 -3.22
C GLU A 38 2.92 29.70 -1.94
N ASN A 39 1.59 29.60 -2.03
CA ASN A 39 0.71 29.48 -0.88
C ASN A 39 0.23 28.03 -0.62
N HIS A 40 0.78 27.08 -1.33
CA HIS A 40 0.40 25.67 -1.15
C HIS A 40 1.09 25.06 0.08
N PHE A 41 0.34 24.29 0.92
CA PHE A 41 0.90 23.68 2.13
C PHE A 41 2.10 22.77 1.85
N ASN A 42 2.21 22.19 0.65
CA ASN A 42 3.30 21.34 0.19
C ASN A 42 4.25 22.08 -0.76
N VAL A 43 4.39 23.40 -0.63
CA VAL A 43 5.29 24.23 -1.46
C VAL A 43 6.75 23.82 -1.23
N TYR A 44 7.57 23.90 -2.27
CA TYR A 44 9.00 23.66 -2.19
C TYR A 44 9.71 24.71 -1.31
N GLU A 45 10.29 24.26 -0.24
CA GLU A 45 11.02 25.10 0.72
C GLU A 45 12.27 24.36 1.27
N PRO A 46 13.32 25.08 1.66
CA PRO A 46 14.47 24.47 2.34
C PRO A 46 14.06 23.73 3.60
N LEU A 47 14.73 22.59 3.88
CA LEU A 47 14.51 21.74 5.05
C LEU A 47 13.13 21.08 5.15
N LYS A 48 12.28 21.23 4.16
CA LYS A 48 10.95 20.61 4.09
C LYS A 48 11.04 19.22 3.47
N ARG A 49 10.25 18.28 3.99
CA ARG A 49 10.11 16.94 3.42
C ARG A 49 9.08 16.97 2.29
N PRO A 50 9.30 16.26 1.18
CA PRO A 50 8.29 16.10 0.13
C PRO A 50 7.11 15.28 0.65
N PHE A 51 6.00 15.30 -0.08
CA PHE A 51 4.84 14.44 0.18
C PHE A 51 5.28 12.97 0.30
N HIS A 52 4.83 12.31 1.37
CA HIS A 52 5.23 10.95 1.67
C HIS A 52 4.45 9.92 0.84
N THR A 53 5.15 8.94 0.26
CA THR A 53 4.58 8.01 -0.72
C THR A 53 4.65 6.53 -0.31
N ILE A 54 5.15 6.23 0.89
CA ILE A 54 5.31 4.85 1.39
C ILE A 54 4.70 4.73 2.77
N ILE A 55 4.02 3.60 3.04
CA ILE A 55 3.18 3.40 4.22
C ILE A 55 3.43 2.02 4.83
N PRO A 56 4.59 1.76 5.48
CA PRO A 56 4.72 0.58 6.32
C PRO A 56 3.79 0.69 7.52
N ALA A 57 3.16 -0.42 7.94
CA ALA A 57 2.09 -0.36 8.92
C ALA A 57 2.15 -1.46 9.98
N PHE A 58 1.58 -1.13 11.15
CA PHE A 58 1.35 -2.07 12.23
C PHE A 58 -0.09 -1.99 12.72
N ILE A 59 -0.61 -3.14 13.16
CA ILE A 59 -1.83 -3.20 13.97
C ILE A 59 -1.43 -3.64 15.38
N THR A 60 -1.90 -2.91 16.36
CA THR A 60 -1.76 -3.26 17.78
C THR A 60 -3.13 -3.48 18.41
N LYS A 61 -3.22 -4.35 19.40
CA LYS A 61 -4.43 -4.56 20.20
C LYS A 61 -4.07 -4.50 21.69
N ASN A 62 -4.75 -3.67 22.45
CA ASN A 62 -4.46 -3.46 23.88
C ASN A 62 -2.98 -3.12 24.14
N SER A 63 -2.40 -2.25 23.31
CA SER A 63 -1.00 -1.85 23.35
C SER A 63 0.01 -2.98 23.09
N LYS A 64 -0.44 -4.14 22.63
CA LYS A 64 0.44 -5.25 22.22
C LYS A 64 0.58 -5.34 20.71
N PRO A 65 1.75 -5.74 20.20
CA PRO A 65 1.93 -6.09 18.80
C PRO A 65 0.94 -7.16 18.36
N LEU A 66 0.29 -6.96 17.21
CA LEU A 66 -0.62 -7.94 16.64
C LEU A 66 -0.24 -8.31 15.20
N ILE A 67 -0.14 -7.34 14.30
CA ILE A 67 0.16 -7.57 12.88
C ILE A 67 1.16 -6.53 12.39
N SER A 68 2.22 -6.99 11.74
CA SER A 68 3.09 -6.19 10.88
C SER A 68 2.67 -6.42 9.44
N PHE A 69 2.35 -5.37 8.69
CA PHE A 69 1.88 -5.53 7.32
C PHE A 69 2.24 -4.33 6.44
N GLY A 70 2.04 -4.50 5.16
CA GLY A 70 2.12 -3.44 4.19
C GLY A 70 1.48 -3.84 2.86
N LEU A 71 1.10 -2.85 2.08
CA LEU A 71 0.59 -3.03 0.74
C LEU A 71 1.22 -1.96 -0.16
N MET A 72 2.15 -2.35 -1.02
CA MET A 72 2.77 -1.45 -1.99
C MET A 72 1.85 -1.20 -3.18
N GLY A 73 2.08 -0.14 -3.96
CA GLY A 73 1.31 0.10 -5.20
C GLY A 73 0.96 1.56 -5.48
N GLY A 74 1.83 2.50 -5.11
CA GLY A 74 1.61 3.92 -5.36
C GLY A 74 0.35 4.44 -4.67
N ALA A 75 -0.55 5.09 -5.41
CA ALA A 75 -1.81 5.63 -4.89
C ALA A 75 -2.80 4.56 -4.39
N MET A 76 -2.53 3.28 -4.68
CA MET A 76 -3.30 2.17 -4.12
C MET A 76 -2.99 1.93 -2.63
N GLN A 77 -1.83 2.35 -2.13
CA GLN A 77 -1.39 2.05 -0.77
C GLN A 77 -2.42 2.42 0.31
N PRO A 78 -2.91 3.67 0.46
CA PRO A 78 -3.87 4.00 1.50
C PRO A 78 -5.19 3.26 1.33
N GLN A 79 -5.65 3.09 0.11
CA GLN A 79 -6.89 2.40 -0.22
C GLN A 79 -6.79 0.90 0.08
N GLY A 80 -5.67 0.29 -0.30
CA GLY A 80 -5.42 -1.13 -0.06
C GLY A 80 -5.25 -1.44 1.43
N HIS A 81 -4.52 -0.60 2.18
CA HIS A 81 -4.41 -0.74 3.64
C HIS A 81 -5.79 -0.71 4.31
N ALA A 82 -6.65 0.23 3.94
CA ALA A 82 -8.01 0.31 4.47
C ALA A 82 -8.81 -0.96 4.17
N GLN A 83 -8.76 -1.47 2.94
CA GLN A 83 -9.45 -2.70 2.54
C GLN A 83 -8.93 -3.92 3.31
N ILE A 84 -7.61 -4.06 3.49
CA ILE A 84 -7.03 -5.14 4.30
C ILE A 84 -7.52 -5.07 5.75
N VAL A 85 -7.51 -3.90 6.36
CA VAL A 85 -7.97 -3.74 7.76
C VAL A 85 -9.47 -4.08 7.89
N ILE A 86 -10.31 -3.62 6.97
CA ILE A 86 -11.74 -3.94 6.93
C ILE A 86 -11.94 -5.45 6.78
N ASN A 87 -11.22 -6.10 5.86
CA ASN A 87 -11.32 -7.54 5.66
C ASN A 87 -10.95 -8.33 6.92
N LEU A 88 -9.90 -7.91 7.62
CA LEU A 88 -9.45 -8.56 8.85
C LEU A 88 -10.39 -8.30 10.05
N VAL A 89 -10.87 -7.07 10.22
CA VAL A 89 -11.55 -6.63 11.44
C VAL A 89 -13.06 -6.75 11.32
N ASP A 90 -13.64 -6.27 10.22
CA ASP A 90 -15.09 -6.21 10.04
C ASP A 90 -15.64 -7.50 9.44
N PHE A 91 -14.91 -8.11 8.50
CA PHE A 91 -15.32 -9.36 7.87
C PHE A 91 -14.72 -10.62 8.50
N GLY A 92 -13.78 -10.49 9.44
CA GLY A 92 -13.19 -11.60 10.16
C GLY A 92 -12.37 -12.58 9.29
N MET A 93 -11.88 -12.12 8.15
CA MET A 93 -11.06 -12.94 7.25
C MET A 93 -9.72 -13.27 7.91
N ASN A 94 -9.15 -14.44 7.60
CA ASN A 94 -7.77 -14.71 7.96
C ASN A 94 -6.79 -13.86 7.13
N LEU A 95 -5.49 -13.89 7.48
CA LEU A 95 -4.49 -13.05 6.82
C LEU A 95 -4.41 -13.27 5.30
N GLN A 96 -4.45 -14.52 4.85
CA GLN A 96 -4.34 -14.83 3.43
C GLN A 96 -5.63 -14.47 2.68
N GLU A 97 -6.79 -14.81 3.24
CA GLU A 97 -8.09 -14.42 2.68
C GLU A 97 -8.22 -12.91 2.51
N ALA A 98 -7.80 -12.14 3.52
CA ALA A 98 -7.82 -10.68 3.45
C ALA A 98 -6.94 -10.12 2.33
N GLY A 99 -5.80 -10.78 2.07
CA GLY A 99 -4.89 -10.46 0.98
C GLY A 99 -5.44 -10.85 -0.40
N ASP A 100 -6.07 -12.02 -0.51
CA ASP A 100 -6.56 -12.57 -1.78
C ASP A 100 -7.93 -12.01 -2.19
N ALA A 101 -8.68 -11.44 -1.26
CA ALA A 101 -9.96 -10.82 -1.55
C ALA A 101 -9.84 -9.77 -2.68
N PRO A 102 -10.83 -9.70 -3.59
CA PRO A 102 -10.81 -8.74 -4.67
C PRO A 102 -10.78 -7.30 -4.15
N ARG A 103 -9.97 -6.46 -4.78
CA ARG A 103 -9.77 -5.06 -4.38
C ARG A 103 -10.44 -4.10 -5.33
N ILE A 104 -10.79 -2.96 -4.80
CA ILE A 104 -11.17 -1.78 -5.56
C ILE A 104 -10.04 -0.76 -5.53
N ARG A 105 -9.95 0.06 -6.58
CA ARG A 105 -9.07 1.21 -6.65
C ARG A 105 -9.85 2.41 -7.19
N HIS A 106 -9.86 3.49 -6.44
CA HIS A 106 -10.35 4.78 -6.92
C HIS A 106 -9.18 5.55 -7.54
N SER A 107 -9.40 6.12 -8.70
CA SER A 107 -8.45 6.99 -9.41
C SER A 107 -9.08 8.34 -9.65
N SER A 108 -8.31 9.41 -9.46
CA SER A 108 -8.73 10.78 -9.71
C SER A 108 -7.54 11.62 -10.17
N GLU A 109 -7.82 12.82 -10.66
CA GLU A 109 -6.81 13.81 -11.05
C GLU A 109 -6.18 14.54 -9.86
N GLN A 110 -6.69 14.32 -8.65
CA GLN A 110 -6.17 14.96 -7.45
C GLN A 110 -4.73 14.55 -7.18
N GLN A 111 -3.86 15.54 -7.01
CA GLN A 111 -2.43 15.35 -6.80
C GLN A 111 -1.93 16.19 -5.62
N PRO A 112 -0.88 15.75 -4.91
CA PRO A 112 -0.28 16.51 -3.81
C PRO A 112 0.36 17.85 -4.26
N THR A 113 0.50 18.04 -5.55
CA THR A 113 1.05 19.26 -6.19
C THR A 113 0.01 20.34 -6.48
N GLY A 114 -1.27 20.12 -6.14
CA GLY A 114 -2.36 21.08 -6.31
C GLY A 114 -3.48 20.65 -7.27
N GLY A 115 -3.35 19.50 -7.95
CA GLY A 115 -4.42 18.99 -8.81
C GLY A 115 -5.70 18.72 -8.02
N ILE A 116 -6.84 19.20 -8.51
CA ILE A 116 -8.16 19.05 -7.87
C ILE A 116 -9.01 18.10 -8.71
N MET A 117 -9.67 17.16 -8.04
CA MET A 117 -10.64 16.28 -8.68
C MET A 117 -11.92 17.05 -9.02
N LEU A 118 -12.33 17.04 -10.29
CA LEU A 118 -13.50 17.76 -10.78
C LEU A 118 -14.72 16.87 -11.04
N ASP A 119 -14.51 15.56 -11.26
CA ASP A 119 -15.56 14.68 -11.81
C ASP A 119 -15.85 13.44 -10.96
N GLY A 120 -15.35 13.39 -9.72
CA GLY A 120 -15.54 12.25 -8.81
C GLY A 120 -14.62 11.04 -9.09
N GLY A 121 -13.84 11.08 -10.17
CA GLY A 121 -12.90 10.02 -10.53
C GLY A 121 -13.56 8.74 -11.02
N GLU A 122 -12.82 7.63 -10.95
CA GLU A 122 -13.21 6.34 -11.49
C GLU A 122 -12.87 5.20 -10.51
N ILE A 123 -13.74 4.19 -10.46
CA ILE A 123 -13.54 2.97 -9.67
C ILE A 123 -13.11 1.84 -10.60
N SER A 124 -11.91 1.33 -10.40
CA SER A 124 -11.44 0.09 -11.02
C SER A 124 -11.68 -1.08 -10.06
N LEU A 125 -12.19 -2.18 -10.59
CA LEU A 125 -12.49 -3.40 -9.85
C LEU A 125 -11.64 -4.57 -10.35
N GLU A 126 -11.22 -5.44 -9.44
CA GLU A 126 -10.78 -6.79 -9.78
C GLU A 126 -11.98 -7.68 -10.08
N SER A 127 -11.75 -8.81 -10.74
CA SER A 127 -12.72 -9.88 -10.84
C SER A 127 -13.03 -10.47 -9.45
N GLY A 128 -14.27 -10.89 -9.22
CA GLY A 128 -14.69 -11.51 -7.95
C GLY A 128 -15.76 -10.73 -7.19
N PHE A 129 -16.02 -9.48 -7.56
CA PHE A 129 -17.17 -8.74 -7.00
C PHE A 129 -18.51 -9.24 -7.58
N ASN A 130 -19.53 -9.25 -6.71
CA ASN A 130 -20.87 -9.61 -7.13
C ASN A 130 -21.41 -8.60 -8.14
N TYR A 131 -21.94 -9.08 -9.26
CA TYR A 131 -22.47 -8.23 -10.34
C TYR A 131 -23.59 -7.28 -9.88
N ASN A 132 -24.45 -7.71 -8.95
CA ASN A 132 -25.51 -6.85 -8.43
C ASN A 132 -24.95 -5.67 -7.61
N GLU A 133 -23.86 -5.88 -6.89
CA GLU A 133 -23.18 -4.81 -6.13
C GLU A 133 -22.52 -3.81 -7.10
N ILE A 134 -21.91 -4.30 -8.17
CA ILE A 134 -21.36 -3.44 -9.23
C ILE A 134 -22.48 -2.58 -9.84
N ARG A 135 -23.62 -3.16 -10.14
CA ARG A 135 -24.79 -2.40 -10.66
C ARG A 135 -25.31 -1.36 -9.67
N LYS A 136 -25.26 -1.63 -8.36
CA LYS A 136 -25.61 -0.62 -7.34
C LYS A 136 -24.64 0.55 -7.36
N LEU A 137 -23.34 0.30 -7.43
CA LEU A 137 -22.33 1.35 -7.55
C LEU A 137 -22.59 2.24 -8.78
N MET A 138 -22.86 1.62 -9.93
CA MET A 138 -23.19 2.36 -11.15
C MET A 138 -24.49 3.18 -11.01
N LYS A 139 -25.51 2.65 -10.33
CA LYS A 139 -26.75 3.39 -10.03
C LYS A 139 -26.54 4.59 -9.10
N TYR A 140 -25.54 4.53 -8.22
CA TYR A 140 -25.12 5.67 -7.38
C TYR A 140 -24.30 6.72 -8.14
N GLY A 141 -24.06 6.49 -9.44
CA GLY A 141 -23.35 7.44 -10.30
C GLY A 141 -21.85 7.21 -10.40
N HIS A 142 -21.32 6.12 -9.81
CA HIS A 142 -19.91 5.82 -9.94
C HIS A 142 -19.56 5.35 -11.35
N LYS A 143 -18.46 5.86 -11.88
CA LYS A 143 -17.82 5.33 -13.10
C LYS A 143 -17.04 4.08 -12.69
N VAL A 144 -17.48 2.92 -13.17
CA VAL A 144 -16.91 1.62 -12.79
C VAL A 144 -16.33 0.91 -14.01
N ASN A 145 -15.09 0.44 -13.89
CA ASN A 145 -14.43 -0.41 -14.88
C ASN A 145 -13.77 -1.64 -14.25
N TYR A 146 -13.35 -2.59 -15.08
CA TYR A 146 -12.48 -3.69 -14.68
C TYR A 146 -11.04 -3.39 -15.08
N SER A 147 -10.09 -3.74 -14.22
CA SER A 147 -8.66 -3.60 -14.49
C SER A 147 -7.91 -4.88 -14.17
N LEU A 148 -6.90 -5.20 -14.98
CA LEU A 148 -6.00 -6.33 -14.80
C LEU A 148 -4.69 -5.89 -14.15
N GLY A 149 -4.75 -5.30 -12.98
CA GLY A 149 -3.54 -4.88 -12.27
C GLY A 149 -3.68 -3.56 -11.54
N SER A 150 -2.58 -3.08 -10.97
CA SER A 150 -2.53 -1.84 -10.17
C SER A 150 -3.27 -1.90 -8.82
N PHE A 151 -3.53 -3.10 -8.29
CA PHE A 151 -4.18 -3.31 -7.00
C PHE A 151 -3.20 -3.55 -5.83
N GLY A 152 -1.93 -3.26 -6.05
CA GLY A 152 -0.90 -3.34 -5.04
C GLY A 152 -0.35 -4.74 -4.81
N GLY A 153 0.43 -4.88 -3.76
CA GLY A 153 1.00 -6.14 -3.30
C GLY A 153 1.11 -6.15 -1.78
N TYR A 154 0.46 -7.12 -1.16
CA TYR A 154 0.28 -7.25 0.28
C TYR A 154 1.25 -8.25 0.88
N GLN A 155 1.78 -7.93 2.06
CA GLN A 155 2.55 -8.83 2.91
C GLN A 155 2.14 -8.61 4.35
N ALA A 156 2.00 -9.69 5.13
CA ALA A 156 1.71 -9.57 6.55
C ALA A 156 2.29 -10.72 7.38
N ILE A 157 2.58 -10.40 8.64
CA ILE A 157 2.87 -11.37 9.70
C ILE A 157 2.01 -11.01 10.91
N LYS A 158 1.24 -11.96 11.41
CA LYS A 158 0.47 -11.86 12.65
C LYS A 158 1.12 -12.73 13.72
N TYR A 159 1.22 -12.21 14.93
CA TYR A 159 1.53 -13.01 16.11
C TYR A 159 0.24 -13.42 16.81
N ASP A 160 0.14 -14.69 17.15
CA ASP A 160 -0.94 -15.26 17.95
C ASP A 160 -0.36 -15.58 19.34
N ASP A 161 -0.78 -14.83 20.36
CA ASP A 161 -0.25 -14.93 21.72
C ASP A 161 -0.85 -16.13 22.50
N GLU A 162 -1.99 -16.66 22.06
CA GLU A 162 -2.60 -17.84 22.67
C GLU A 162 -1.87 -19.12 22.23
N LEU A 163 -1.54 -19.19 20.94
CA LEU A 163 -0.84 -20.34 20.35
C LEU A 163 0.69 -20.19 20.40
N GLY A 164 1.22 -18.99 20.61
CA GLY A 164 2.65 -18.71 20.61
C GLY A 164 3.29 -18.86 19.22
N VAL A 165 2.53 -18.65 18.13
CA VAL A 165 2.97 -18.85 16.74
C VAL A 165 2.81 -17.61 15.89
N TYR A 166 3.52 -17.60 14.76
CA TYR A 166 3.36 -16.57 13.72
C TYR A 166 2.60 -17.12 12.52
N PHE A 167 1.68 -16.32 11.99
CA PHE A 167 1.00 -16.55 10.73
C PHE A 167 1.54 -15.57 9.69
N GLY A 168 1.93 -16.06 8.52
CA GLY A 168 2.35 -15.25 7.39
C GLY A 168 1.32 -15.25 6.29
N ALA A 169 1.24 -14.16 5.53
CA ALA A 169 0.48 -14.08 4.29
C ALA A 169 1.29 -13.36 3.22
N SER A 170 1.20 -13.87 1.99
CA SER A 170 1.89 -13.33 0.82
C SER A 170 0.90 -12.99 -0.28
N GLU A 171 1.25 -11.97 -1.06
CA GLU A 171 0.47 -11.50 -2.19
C GLU A 171 0.44 -12.53 -3.33
N SER A 172 -0.77 -12.90 -3.78
CA SER A 172 -0.98 -13.78 -4.92
C SER A 172 -0.85 -13.09 -6.28
N ARG A 173 -0.98 -11.74 -6.31
CA ARG A 173 -0.89 -10.91 -7.54
C ARG A 173 0.53 -10.54 -7.92
N LYS A 174 1.49 -10.83 -7.06
CA LYS A 174 2.91 -10.47 -7.19
C LYS A 174 3.79 -11.66 -6.86
N ASP A 175 5.00 -11.60 -7.37
CA ASP A 175 6.06 -12.53 -6.98
C ASP A 175 6.54 -12.18 -5.56
N ALA A 176 5.96 -12.88 -4.58
CA ALA A 176 6.11 -12.57 -3.16
C ALA A 176 6.19 -13.83 -2.31
N VAL A 177 6.86 -13.72 -1.18
CA VAL A 177 7.08 -14.85 -0.27
C VAL A 177 6.97 -14.40 1.19
N SER A 178 6.31 -15.20 2.03
CA SER A 178 6.29 -15.04 3.50
C SER A 178 7.00 -16.19 4.18
N TYR A 179 7.86 -15.86 5.14
CA TYR A 179 8.47 -16.82 6.05
C TYR A 179 8.02 -16.53 7.47
N THR A 180 7.48 -17.52 8.16
CA THR A 180 7.01 -17.38 9.55
C THR A 180 8.11 -17.62 10.57
N HIS A 181 9.26 -18.14 10.15
CA HIS A 181 10.46 -18.28 10.97
C HIS A 181 11.70 -18.08 10.11
N LEU A 182 12.61 -17.26 10.62
CA LEU A 182 13.94 -17.09 10.07
C LEU A 182 14.91 -17.85 10.99
N THR A 183 15.46 -18.94 10.51
CA THR A 183 16.75 -19.39 11.00
C THR A 183 17.79 -18.60 10.24
N LEU A 184 18.38 -17.60 10.87
CA LEU A 184 19.60 -16.99 10.34
C LEU A 184 20.64 -18.13 10.27
N PRO A 185 21.39 -18.25 9.14
CA PRO A 185 22.53 -19.15 9.11
C PRO A 185 23.45 -18.76 10.26
N THR A 186 23.63 -19.65 11.20
CA THR A 186 24.75 -19.53 12.15
C THR A 186 26.01 -19.72 11.32
N THR A 187 26.73 -18.66 11.08
CA THR A 187 28.10 -18.77 10.59
C THR A 187 28.91 -19.33 11.75
N ASP A 188 29.25 -20.61 11.68
CA ASP A 188 30.33 -21.20 12.46
C ASP A 188 31.66 -20.55 12.06
#